data_fa24eb13b17e0942ed31e6f718e40b1d
#
_entry.id   fa24eb13b17e0942ed31e6f718e40b1d
#
_cell.length_a   1.000
_cell.length_b   1.000
_cell.length_c   1.000
_cell.angle_alpha   90.00
_cell.angle_beta   90.00
_cell.angle_gamma   90.00
#
_symmetry.space_group_name_H-M   'P 1'
#
loop_
_entity.id
_entity.type
_entity.pdbx_description
1 polymer ?
#
loop_
_entity_poly.entity_id
_entity_poly.type
_entity_poly.pdbx_seq_one_letter_code
_entity_poly.pdbx_strand_id
1 'polypeptide(L)' 'MPKHELVKEEEVNEILGKFGITKEQLPKIKEWDPAIAELGAKEGDIVRIHRDEGGVINTYYRVVVKT' A
#
# COMPACT_ATOMS: atom_id res chain seq x y z
N MET A 1 13.70 1.89 -8.90
CA MET A 1 13.09 1.49 -7.62
C MET A 1 11.58 1.68 -7.67
N PRO A 2 10.81 0.78 -7.07
CA PRO A 2 9.35 0.97 -7.02
C PRO A 2 9.01 2.24 -6.26
N LYS A 3 7.99 2.94 -6.73
CA LYS A 3 7.51 4.13 -6.04
C LYS A 3 6.44 3.74 -5.02
N HIS A 4 6.61 4.20 -3.80
CA HIS A 4 5.66 3.95 -2.72
C HIS A 4 4.97 5.26 -2.32
N GLU A 5 3.65 5.19 -2.10
CA GLU A 5 2.90 6.35 -1.65
C GLU A 5 1.75 5.93 -0.74
N LEU A 6 1.34 6.84 0.14
CA LEU A 6 0.19 6.58 1.01
C LEU A 6 -1.09 6.81 0.23
N VAL A 7 -2.05 5.93 0.43
CA VAL A 7 -3.38 6.07 -0.14
C VAL A 7 -4.21 6.92 0.83
N LYS A 8 -4.91 7.90 0.31
CA LYS A 8 -5.78 8.74 1.13
C LYS A 8 -6.93 7.92 1.68
N GLU A 9 -7.35 8.23 2.89
CA GLU A 9 -8.41 7.51 3.55
C GLU A 9 -9.69 7.44 2.71
N GLU A 10 -10.00 8.51 2.00
CA GLU A 10 -11.17 8.54 1.12
C GLU A 10 -11.10 7.53 -0.01
N GLU A 11 -9.89 7.21 -0.46
CA GLU A 11 -9.69 6.24 -1.54
C GLU A 11 -9.66 4.80 -1.05
N VAL A 12 -9.39 4.58 0.24
CA VAL A 12 -9.25 3.22 0.79
C VAL A 12 -10.52 2.41 0.56
N ASN A 13 -11.67 2.98 0.87
CA ASN A 13 -12.95 2.28 0.72
C ASN A 13 -13.24 1.95 -0.75
N GLU A 14 -12.89 2.85 -1.65
CA GLU A 14 -13.07 2.62 -3.07
C GLU A 14 -12.21 1.47 -3.56
N ILE A 15 -10.94 1.44 -3.12
CA ILE A 15 -10.00 0.40 -3.52
C ILE A 15 -10.45 -0.97 -3.00
N LEU A 16 -10.79 -1.04 -1.72
CA LEU A 16 -11.24 -2.30 -1.12
C LEU A 16 -12.54 -2.79 -1.75
N GLY A 17 -13.46 -1.87 -2.02
CA GLY A 17 -14.71 -2.20 -2.68
C GLY A 17 -14.51 -2.69 -4.10
N LYS A 18 -13.58 -2.07 -4.84
CA LYS A 18 -13.27 -2.44 -6.21
C LYS A 18 -12.74 -3.87 -6.30
N PHE A 19 -11.91 -4.28 -5.34
CA PHE A 19 -11.35 -5.62 -5.32
C PHE A 19 -12.20 -6.61 -4.53
N GLY A 20 -13.22 -6.13 -3.82
CA GLY A 20 -14.08 -6.99 -3.01
C GLY A 20 -13.34 -7.65 -1.85
N ILE A 21 -12.40 -6.94 -1.24
CA ILE A 21 -11.58 -7.45 -0.14
C ILE A 21 -11.59 -6.52 1.06
N THR A 22 -11.08 -7.02 2.19
CA THR A 22 -10.87 -6.22 3.40
C THR A 22 -9.38 -5.93 3.56
N LYS A 23 -9.04 -5.03 4.49
CA LYS A 23 -7.64 -4.72 4.78
C LYS A 23 -6.86 -5.96 5.22
N GLU A 24 -7.49 -6.84 5.97
CA GLU A 24 -6.84 -8.05 6.47
C GLU A 24 -6.43 -9.00 5.36
N GLN A 25 -7.05 -8.88 4.20
CA GLN A 25 -6.75 -9.73 3.04
C GLN A 25 -5.61 -9.19 2.20
N LEU A 26 -5.18 -7.97 2.44
CA LEU A 26 -4.04 -7.38 1.73
C LEU A 26 -2.72 -7.92 2.28
N PRO A 27 -1.70 -8.03 1.42
CA PRO A 27 -0.34 -8.28 1.91
C PRO A 27 0.05 -7.19 2.91
N LYS A 28 0.92 -7.51 3.84
CA LYS A 28 1.32 -6.61 4.91
C LYS A 28 2.70 -6.01 4.65
N ILE A 29 2.90 -4.78 5.11
CA ILE A 29 4.21 -4.14 5.10
C ILE A 29 4.45 -3.54 6.48
N LYS A 30 5.66 -3.66 6.97
CA LYS A 30 5.99 -3.17 8.32
C LYS A 30 6.05 -1.65 8.32
N GLU A 31 5.59 -1.04 9.41
CA GLU A 31 5.64 0.40 9.58
C GLU A 31 7.06 0.96 9.45
N TRP A 32 8.04 0.18 9.92
CA TRP A 32 9.45 0.57 9.88
C TRP A 32 10.19 0.15 8.61
N ASP A 33 9.48 -0.42 7.64
CA ASP A 33 10.13 -0.84 6.39
C ASP A 33 10.80 0.35 5.72
N PRO A 34 12.07 0.23 5.30
CA PRO A 34 12.80 1.34 4.67
C PRO A 34 12.07 1.95 3.47
N ALA A 35 11.30 1.15 2.74
CA ALA A 35 10.58 1.61 1.55
C ALA A 35 9.52 2.65 1.89
N ILE A 36 8.98 2.63 3.11
CA ILE A 36 7.92 3.56 3.52
C ILE A 36 8.28 4.39 4.75
N ALA A 37 9.52 4.28 5.22
CA ALA A 37 9.94 4.98 6.46
C ALA A 37 9.71 6.48 6.39
N GLU A 38 9.87 7.09 5.20
CA GLU A 38 9.72 8.54 5.03
C GLU A 38 8.28 8.99 4.81
N LEU A 39 7.36 8.05 4.64
CA LEU A 39 5.97 8.40 4.34
C LEU A 39 5.15 8.78 5.57
N GLY A 40 5.65 8.48 6.75
CA GLY A 40 4.89 8.72 7.98
C GLY A 40 3.70 7.79 8.12
N ALA A 41 3.77 6.61 7.49
CA ALA A 41 2.68 5.63 7.53
C ALA A 41 2.46 5.10 8.93
N LYS A 42 1.20 4.83 9.26
CA LYS A 42 0.80 4.28 10.56
C LYS A 42 0.07 2.97 10.34
N GLU A 43 -0.01 2.19 11.39
CA GLU A 43 -0.76 0.94 11.38
C GLU A 43 -2.17 1.15 10.82
N GLY A 44 -2.55 0.31 9.86
CA GLY A 44 -3.85 0.40 9.21
C GLY A 44 -3.88 1.22 7.93
N ASP A 45 -2.82 2.00 7.66
CA ASP A 45 -2.74 2.74 6.41
C ASP A 45 -2.51 1.79 5.23
N ILE A 46 -2.92 2.24 4.05
CA ILE A 46 -2.69 1.49 2.82
C ILE A 46 -1.60 2.18 2.03
N VAL A 47 -0.64 1.40 1.54
CA VAL A 47 0.44 1.90 0.70
C VAL A 47 0.21 1.41 -0.72
N ARG A 48 0.31 2.32 -1.68
CA ARG A 48 0.24 2.00 -3.10
C ARG A 48 1.66 1.91 -3.64
N ILE A 49 1.97 0.81 -4.30
CA ILE A 49 3.31 0.56 -4.84
C ILE A 49 3.22 0.48 -6.35
N HIS A 50 3.95 1.37 -7.02
CA HIS A 50 4.05 1.37 -8.48
C HIS A 50 5.35 0.69 -8.87
N ARG A 51 5.26 -0.38 -9.63
CA ARG A 51 6.42 -1.16 -10.03
C ARG A 51 6.49 -1.24 -11.56
N ASP A 52 7.63 -0.84 -12.12
CA ASP A 52 7.87 -0.98 -13.55
C ASP A 52 8.41 -2.38 -13.81
N GLU A 53 7.65 -3.17 -14.53
CA GLU A 53 8.00 -4.55 -14.87
C GLU A 53 8.01 -4.70 -16.38
N GLY A 54 9.19 -4.56 -16.97
CA GLY A 54 9.36 -4.71 -18.40
C GLY A 54 8.67 -3.64 -19.23
N GLY A 55 8.64 -2.39 -18.74
CA GLY A 55 8.00 -1.27 -19.42
C GLY A 55 6.52 -1.13 -19.12
N VAL A 56 5.97 -2.02 -18.28
CA VAL A 56 4.58 -1.95 -17.85
C VAL A 56 4.55 -1.58 -16.38
N ILE A 57 3.78 -0.56 -16.01
CA ILE A 57 3.62 -0.16 -14.62
C ILE A 57 2.51 -0.96 -13.99
N ASN A 58 2.86 -1.78 -13.00
CA ASN A 58 1.90 -2.54 -12.21
C ASN A 58 1.73 -1.87 -10.84
N THR A 59 0.53 -1.90 -10.32
CA THR A 59 0.20 -1.26 -9.05
C THR A 59 -0.19 -2.33 -8.03
N TYR A 60 0.45 -2.26 -6.86
CA TYR A 60 0.19 -3.18 -5.75
C TYR A 60 -0.21 -2.39 -4.52
N TYR A 61 -0.97 -3.03 -3.64
CA TYR A 61 -1.41 -2.41 -2.39
C TYR A 61 -0.97 -3.27 -1.22
N ARG A 62 -0.54 -2.63 -0.14
CA ARG A 62 -0.18 -3.31 1.10
C ARG A 62 -0.74 -2.55 2.28
N VAL A 63 -1.09 -3.27 3.34
CA VAL A 63 -1.57 -2.65 4.57
C VAL A 63 -0.39 -2.55 5.55
N VAL A 64 -0.28 -1.40 6.19
CA VAL A 64 0.80 -1.16 7.16
C VAL A 64 0.48 -1.85 8.48
N VAL A 65 1.44 -2.60 9.00
CA VAL A 65 1.33 -3.24 10.30
C VAL A 65 2.49 -2.79 11.18
N LYS A 66 2.27 -2.86 12.49
CA LYS A 66 3.25 -2.33 13.45
C LYS A 66 4.42 -3.28 13.70
N THR A 67 4.20 -4.56 13.60
CA THR A 67 5.28 -5.54 13.83
C THR A 67 5.29 -6.61 12.76
#